data_512707ee3c3cbf627a7190c5a0d0f78b
#
_entry.id   512707ee3c3cbf627a7190c5a0d0f78b
#
_cell.length_a   1.000
_cell.length_b   1.000
_cell.length_c   1.000
_cell.angle_alpha   90.00
_cell.angle_beta   90.00
_cell.angle_gamma   90.00
#
_symmetry.space_group_name_H-M   'P 1'
#
loop_
_entity.id
_entity.type
_entity.pdbx_description
1 polymer ?
#
loop_
_entity_poly.entity_id
_entity_poly.type
_entity_poly.pdbx_seq_one_letter_code
_entity_poly.pdbx_strand_id
1 'polypeptide(L)'
;MSISIPVIDLSPFRKGTSDHKKKVAEAVESAWEKIGFLVIEGHGIDPAEGSQLYNSAMSFFDLSLDEKLAVRRPRNDQNRGYIPYGEETLARMHGGNTPPDYKEVFAIGPDDVPSTEYYTGPLAYPDFASNLWPMKPVTLRSNMLTYYASMVDLSRLLARIYAVALDLPEDFFAAKLKRHSSQLRLLHYPVPDEPFQPGQLRCGAHSDLGMTTILRNEEVSGGLEVLTPEGDWLVAPAIPNTFIVNLGDLMMRWSNDRWRSTQHRVAIPETDKWSQSRRLSFGFFVVPEYDAMVECVSNDGSPAKYPPITVRDYRTNRFAAGAGLQPTDKTLS
;
A
#
# COMPACT_ATOMS: atom_id res chain seq x y z
N MET A 1 -17.22 -15.18 -17.88
CA MET A 1 -17.74 -14.43 -16.69
C MET A 1 -16.93 -13.16 -16.59
N SER A 2 -17.57 -12.01 -16.38
CA SER A 2 -16.82 -10.76 -16.19
C SER A 2 -16.01 -10.82 -14.92
N ILE A 3 -14.73 -10.44 -14.97
CA ILE A 3 -13.87 -10.31 -13.78
C ILE A 3 -14.41 -9.17 -12.92
N SER A 4 -14.49 -9.39 -11.62
CA SER A 4 -14.87 -8.38 -10.63
C SER A 4 -13.97 -8.50 -9.40
N ILE A 5 -13.81 -7.40 -8.68
CA ILE A 5 -13.11 -7.40 -7.38
C ILE A 5 -14.09 -7.92 -6.33
N PRO A 6 -13.84 -9.08 -5.70
CA PRO A 6 -14.78 -9.68 -4.76
C PRO A 6 -14.81 -8.92 -3.43
N VAL A 7 -15.98 -8.94 -2.76
CA VAL A 7 -16.14 -8.47 -1.37
C VAL A 7 -16.09 -9.66 -0.44
N ILE A 8 -15.25 -9.61 0.59
CA ILE A 8 -15.03 -10.71 1.54
C ILE A 8 -15.23 -10.21 2.97
N ASP A 9 -16.16 -10.86 3.70
CA ASP A 9 -16.37 -10.61 5.13
C ASP A 9 -15.30 -11.35 5.97
N LEU A 10 -14.52 -10.58 6.74
CA LEU A 10 -13.50 -11.13 7.64
C LEU A 10 -14.04 -11.54 9.02
N SER A 11 -15.29 -11.22 9.35
CA SER A 11 -15.88 -11.54 10.66
C SER A 11 -15.79 -13.04 11.02
N PRO A 12 -16.02 -13.99 10.05
CA PRO A 12 -15.91 -15.42 10.37
C PRO A 12 -14.48 -15.86 10.67
N PHE A 13 -13.47 -15.22 10.11
CA PHE A 13 -12.06 -15.50 10.48
C PHE A 13 -11.74 -14.99 11.88
N ARG A 14 -12.26 -13.82 12.24
CA ARG A 14 -12.00 -13.17 13.54
C ARG A 14 -12.68 -13.88 14.73
N LYS A 15 -13.89 -14.41 14.53
CA LYS A 15 -14.77 -14.88 15.61
C LYS A 15 -15.24 -16.33 15.44
N GLY A 16 -14.94 -16.96 14.32
CA GLY A 16 -15.47 -18.27 13.96
C GLY A 16 -14.59 -19.45 14.35
N THR A 17 -15.03 -20.63 13.96
CA THR A 17 -14.30 -21.90 14.11
C THR A 17 -13.19 -22.04 13.07
N SER A 18 -12.38 -23.12 13.18
CA SER A 18 -11.35 -23.45 12.17
C SER A 18 -11.93 -23.57 10.76
N ASP A 19 -13.13 -24.16 10.61
CA ASP A 19 -13.78 -24.29 9.31
C ASP A 19 -14.19 -22.93 8.73
N HIS A 20 -14.65 -21.99 9.57
CA HIS A 20 -14.94 -20.63 9.15
C HIS A 20 -13.68 -19.90 8.70
N LYS A 21 -12.57 -20.04 9.43
CA LYS A 21 -11.27 -19.48 9.05
C LYS A 21 -10.81 -20.00 7.70
N LYS A 22 -10.91 -21.31 7.49
CA LYS A 22 -10.53 -21.95 6.22
C LYS A 22 -11.34 -21.41 5.04
N LYS A 23 -12.66 -21.30 5.18
CA LYS A 23 -13.52 -20.74 4.12
C LYS A 23 -13.16 -19.29 3.74
N VAL A 24 -12.84 -18.45 4.73
CA VAL A 24 -12.38 -17.08 4.46
C VAL A 24 -11.03 -17.10 3.75
N ALA A 25 -10.09 -17.95 4.19
CA ALA A 25 -8.78 -18.08 3.57
C ALA A 25 -8.89 -18.56 2.11
N GLU A 26 -9.73 -19.55 1.81
CA GLU A 26 -10.01 -20.04 0.45
C GLU A 26 -10.61 -18.93 -0.45
N ALA A 27 -11.54 -18.13 0.08
CA ALA A 27 -12.11 -17.01 -0.68
C ALA A 27 -11.06 -15.93 -0.99
N VAL A 28 -10.20 -15.61 -0.01
CA VAL A 28 -9.09 -14.68 -0.17
C VAL A 28 -8.07 -15.21 -1.18
N GLU A 29 -7.67 -16.46 -1.09
CA GLU A 29 -6.78 -17.13 -2.04
C GLU A 29 -7.31 -17.04 -3.49
N SER A 30 -8.57 -17.39 -3.68
CA SER A 30 -9.22 -17.31 -5.00
C SER A 30 -9.18 -15.89 -5.60
N ALA A 31 -9.30 -14.85 -4.76
CA ALA A 31 -9.17 -13.46 -5.20
C ALA A 31 -7.72 -13.14 -5.62
N TRP A 32 -6.73 -13.60 -4.83
CA TRP A 32 -5.32 -13.38 -5.12
C TRP A 32 -4.86 -14.06 -6.41
N GLU A 33 -5.33 -15.26 -6.68
CA GLU A 33 -5.02 -15.98 -7.91
C GLU A 33 -5.65 -15.34 -9.15
N LYS A 34 -6.88 -14.84 -9.03
CA LYS A 34 -7.65 -14.31 -10.17
C LYS A 34 -7.26 -12.88 -10.54
N ILE A 35 -7.20 -11.99 -9.56
CA ILE A 35 -7.04 -10.55 -9.83
C ILE A 35 -6.04 -9.85 -8.92
N GLY A 36 -5.61 -10.44 -7.79
CA GLY A 36 -4.69 -9.79 -6.85
C GLY A 36 -5.30 -8.61 -6.07
N PHE A 37 -6.62 -8.45 -6.11
CA PHE A 37 -7.40 -7.40 -5.43
C PHE A 37 -8.66 -7.98 -4.79
N LEU A 38 -9.04 -7.44 -3.65
CA LEU A 38 -10.33 -7.71 -3.00
C LEU A 38 -10.79 -6.52 -2.18
N VAL A 39 -12.08 -6.48 -1.87
CA VAL A 39 -12.66 -5.58 -0.88
C VAL A 39 -12.91 -6.37 0.40
N ILE A 40 -12.57 -5.80 1.55
CA ILE A 40 -12.84 -6.43 2.85
C ILE A 40 -13.87 -5.65 3.64
N GLU A 41 -14.78 -6.38 4.25
CA GLU A 41 -15.71 -5.92 5.28
C GLU A 41 -15.55 -6.73 6.56
N GLY A 42 -16.28 -6.40 7.63
CA GLY A 42 -16.16 -7.11 8.91
C GLY A 42 -14.78 -7.02 9.56
N HIS A 43 -13.93 -6.09 9.12
CA HIS A 43 -12.55 -5.88 9.57
C HIS A 43 -12.41 -5.39 11.01
N GLY A 44 -13.44 -4.76 11.59
CA GLY A 44 -13.50 -4.35 13.00
C GLY A 44 -12.86 -3.01 13.33
N ILE A 45 -12.47 -2.23 12.34
CA ILE A 45 -11.99 -0.86 12.54
C ILE A 45 -13.21 0.05 12.73
N ASP A 46 -13.14 0.97 13.70
CA ASP A 46 -14.18 1.95 13.93
C ASP A 46 -14.22 2.97 12.76
N PRO A 47 -15.35 3.14 12.06
CA PRO A 47 -15.49 4.15 11.01
C PRO A 47 -15.17 5.59 11.46
N ALA A 48 -15.31 5.88 12.74
CA ALA A 48 -14.97 7.18 13.32
C ALA A 48 -13.49 7.53 13.18
N GLU A 49 -12.59 6.53 13.28
CA GLU A 49 -11.13 6.75 13.10
C GLU A 49 -10.82 7.27 11.69
N GLY A 50 -11.41 6.64 10.67
CA GLY A 50 -11.26 7.09 9.28
C GLY A 50 -11.82 8.49 9.03
N SER A 51 -12.96 8.83 9.65
CA SER A 51 -13.58 10.15 9.53
C SER A 51 -12.79 11.25 10.24
N GLN A 52 -12.27 10.98 11.43
CA GLN A 52 -11.41 11.91 12.18
C GLN A 52 -10.10 12.18 11.44
N LEU A 53 -9.47 11.12 10.92
CA LEU A 53 -8.25 11.26 10.12
C LEU A 53 -8.54 12.04 8.84
N TYR A 54 -9.64 11.78 8.14
CA TYR A 54 -10.04 12.50 6.94
C TYR A 54 -10.11 14.01 7.17
N ASN A 55 -10.83 14.44 8.22
CA ASN A 55 -10.98 15.86 8.54
C ASN A 55 -9.64 16.53 8.86
N SER A 56 -8.78 15.85 9.62
CA SER A 56 -7.44 16.37 9.93
C SER A 56 -6.54 16.43 8.71
N ALA A 57 -6.58 15.43 7.85
CA ALA A 57 -5.81 15.38 6.63
C ALA A 57 -6.24 16.45 5.63
N MET A 58 -7.53 16.65 5.41
CA MET A 58 -8.05 17.73 4.56
C MET A 58 -7.61 19.10 5.08
N SER A 59 -7.71 19.33 6.41
CA SER A 59 -7.22 20.56 7.02
C SER A 59 -5.71 20.78 6.84
N PHE A 60 -4.90 19.71 6.80
CA PHE A 60 -3.48 19.80 6.49
C PHE A 60 -3.24 20.17 5.02
N PHE A 61 -3.93 19.53 4.08
CA PHE A 61 -3.76 19.81 2.67
C PHE A 61 -4.32 21.18 2.25
N ASP A 62 -5.19 21.78 3.06
CA ASP A 62 -5.68 23.16 2.90
C ASP A 62 -4.71 24.24 3.44
N LEU A 63 -3.63 23.86 4.12
CA LEU A 63 -2.60 24.78 4.55
C LEU A 63 -1.88 25.42 3.35
N SER A 64 -1.26 26.58 3.59
CA SER A 64 -0.39 27.21 2.61
C SER A 64 0.76 26.27 2.21
N LEU A 65 1.32 26.47 1.02
CA LEU A 65 2.45 25.66 0.55
C LEU A 65 3.64 25.76 1.51
N ASP A 66 3.93 26.93 2.05
CA ASP A 66 5.05 27.14 2.99
C ASP A 66 4.85 26.35 4.29
N GLU A 67 3.64 26.30 4.84
CA GLU A 67 3.33 25.49 6.03
C GLU A 67 3.50 23.99 5.74
N LYS A 68 3.09 23.51 4.57
CA LYS A 68 3.30 22.12 4.14
C LYS A 68 4.79 21.83 3.90
N LEU A 69 5.53 22.73 3.26
CA LEU A 69 6.96 22.58 3.00
C LEU A 69 7.82 22.58 4.27
N ALA A 70 7.35 23.17 5.39
CA ALA A 70 8.04 23.11 6.68
C ALA A 70 8.25 21.66 7.17
N VAL A 71 7.46 20.70 6.71
CA VAL A 71 7.56 19.27 7.00
C VAL A 71 7.82 18.44 5.75
N ARG A 72 8.42 19.04 4.71
CA ARG A 72 8.81 18.31 3.51
C ARG A 72 9.81 17.21 3.82
N ARG A 73 9.67 16.07 3.14
CA ARG A 73 10.67 14.99 3.23
C ARG A 73 12.07 15.53 2.92
N PRO A 74 13.09 15.19 3.74
CA PRO A 74 14.43 15.75 3.55
C PRO A 74 15.18 15.13 2.35
N ARG A 75 14.79 13.93 1.91
CA ARG A 75 15.42 13.17 0.83
C ARG A 75 14.39 12.38 0.03
N ASN A 76 14.66 12.14 -1.24
CA ASN A 76 13.74 11.41 -2.13
C ASN A 76 13.56 9.93 -1.78
N ASP A 77 14.52 9.32 -1.09
CA ASP A 77 14.46 7.94 -0.61
C ASP A 77 13.75 7.79 0.74
N GLN A 78 13.39 8.90 1.41
CA GLN A 78 12.72 8.91 2.70
C GLN A 78 11.23 9.24 2.56
N ASN A 79 10.38 8.27 2.80
CA ASN A 79 8.92 8.46 2.79
C ASN A 79 8.41 8.85 4.20
N ARG A 80 8.76 10.06 4.64
CA ARG A 80 8.32 10.67 5.91
C ARG A 80 8.07 12.14 5.70
N GLY A 81 6.89 12.64 6.12
CA GLY A 81 6.50 14.02 5.95
C GLY A 81 5.81 14.31 4.62
N TYR A 82 5.84 15.56 4.20
CA TYR A 82 5.16 16.05 3.01
C TYR A 82 5.97 15.81 1.74
N ILE A 83 5.32 15.33 0.72
CA ILE A 83 5.84 15.15 -0.63
C ILE A 83 5.01 16.03 -1.55
N PRO A 84 5.58 17.12 -2.10
CA PRO A 84 4.88 18.04 -2.97
C PRO A 84 4.37 17.40 -4.27
N TYR A 85 3.41 18.06 -4.89
CA TYR A 85 2.97 17.79 -6.25
C TYR A 85 4.17 17.73 -7.22
N GLY A 86 4.14 16.77 -8.13
CA GLY A 86 5.14 16.65 -9.20
C GLY A 86 6.45 15.96 -8.80
N GLU A 87 6.61 15.53 -7.55
CA GLU A 87 7.84 14.85 -7.09
C GLU A 87 7.81 13.32 -7.21
N GLU A 88 6.67 12.72 -7.44
CA GLU A 88 6.56 11.28 -7.65
C GLU A 88 6.14 10.94 -9.08
N THR A 89 6.69 9.87 -9.62
CA THR A 89 6.31 9.28 -10.91
C THR A 89 6.41 7.76 -10.77
N LEU A 90 5.32 7.13 -10.27
CA LEU A 90 5.35 5.71 -9.95
C LEU A 90 5.51 4.82 -11.19
N ALA A 91 5.02 5.26 -12.35
CA ALA A 91 5.20 4.52 -13.61
C ALA A 91 6.66 4.23 -13.95
N ARG A 92 7.61 5.04 -13.47
CA ARG A 92 9.07 4.79 -13.70
C ARG A 92 9.57 3.48 -13.10
N MET A 93 8.95 3.00 -12.02
CA MET A 93 9.33 1.71 -11.41
C MET A 93 9.10 0.50 -12.34
N HIS A 94 8.30 0.71 -13.39
CA HIS A 94 8.01 -0.29 -14.43
C HIS A 94 8.48 0.15 -15.83
N GLY A 95 9.46 1.08 -15.90
CA GLY A 95 10.01 1.56 -17.16
C GLY A 95 9.10 2.55 -17.91
N GLY A 96 8.00 2.99 -17.33
CA GLY A 96 7.13 4.01 -17.92
C GLY A 96 7.77 5.41 -17.91
N ASN A 97 7.54 6.16 -18.97
CA ASN A 97 7.99 7.56 -19.10
C ASN A 97 6.77 8.47 -19.19
N THR A 98 6.09 8.67 -18.07
CA THR A 98 4.93 9.57 -17.95
C THR A 98 5.33 10.87 -17.27
N PRO A 99 4.54 11.96 -17.45
CA PRO A 99 4.64 13.11 -16.57
C PRO A 99 4.50 12.72 -15.10
N PRO A 100 4.95 13.56 -14.15
CA PRO A 100 4.75 13.32 -12.73
C PRO A 100 3.28 13.09 -12.37
N ASP A 101 3.06 12.24 -11.35
CA ASP A 101 1.73 11.95 -10.83
C ASP A 101 1.04 13.20 -10.29
N TYR A 102 -0.25 13.36 -10.61
CA TYR A 102 -1.04 14.54 -10.16
C TYR A 102 -1.55 14.33 -8.73
N LYS A 103 -0.64 14.36 -7.77
CA LYS A 103 -0.93 14.19 -6.34
C LYS A 103 0.12 14.85 -5.45
N GLU A 104 -0.26 15.14 -4.23
CA GLU A 104 0.63 15.42 -3.11
C GLU A 104 0.40 14.41 -1.99
N VAL A 105 1.38 14.19 -1.13
CA VAL A 105 1.33 13.11 -0.13
C VAL A 105 1.83 13.60 1.22
N PHE A 106 1.23 13.08 2.30
CA PHE A 106 1.83 13.14 3.63
C PHE A 106 1.99 11.72 4.18
N ALA A 107 3.21 11.37 4.61
CA ALA A 107 3.55 10.00 4.96
C ALA A 107 4.17 9.89 6.36
N ILE A 108 3.82 8.82 7.08
CA ILE A 108 4.45 8.40 8.32
C ILE A 108 4.82 6.92 8.28
N GLY A 109 5.75 6.54 9.14
CA GLY A 109 6.08 5.15 9.46
C GLY A 109 5.93 4.87 10.94
N PRO A 110 6.54 3.78 11.45
CA PRO A 110 6.55 3.49 12.88
C PRO A 110 7.03 4.69 13.69
N ASP A 111 6.31 5.00 14.78
CA ASP A 111 6.65 6.03 15.75
C ASP A 111 7.11 5.34 17.04
N ASP A 112 7.90 6.02 17.88
CA ASP A 112 8.40 5.49 19.16
C ASP A 112 9.11 4.13 19.05
N VAL A 113 9.96 3.97 18.03
CA VAL A 113 10.77 2.77 17.87
C VAL A 113 11.90 2.71 18.91
N PRO A 114 12.30 1.49 19.39
CA PRO A 114 13.39 1.35 20.34
C PRO A 114 14.73 1.88 19.81
N SER A 115 15.57 2.45 20.69
CA SER A 115 16.92 2.96 20.35
C SER A 115 17.95 1.84 20.22
N THR A 116 17.58 0.69 19.64
CA THR A 116 18.52 -0.42 19.40
C THR A 116 19.10 -0.34 17.99
N GLU A 117 20.22 -1.02 17.75
CA GLU A 117 20.89 -1.04 16.43
C GLU A 117 19.95 -1.43 15.28
N TYR A 118 18.98 -2.32 15.53
CA TYR A 118 17.98 -2.71 14.54
C TYR A 118 17.23 -1.51 13.97
N TYR A 119 16.89 -0.51 14.80
CA TYR A 119 16.10 0.66 14.40
C TYR A 119 16.91 1.91 14.08
N THR A 120 18.19 1.94 14.52
CA THR A 120 19.05 3.13 14.41
C THR A 120 20.33 2.90 13.62
N GLY A 121 20.65 1.64 13.32
CA GLY A 121 21.83 1.27 12.53
C GLY A 121 21.70 1.60 11.04
N PRO A 122 22.78 1.44 10.27
CA PRO A 122 22.81 1.79 8.85
C PRO A 122 21.78 1.03 8.00
N LEU A 123 21.39 -0.18 8.43
CA LEU A 123 20.39 -0.99 7.73
C LEU A 123 18.95 -0.52 7.98
N ALA A 124 18.72 0.25 9.03
CA ALA A 124 17.39 0.75 9.39
C ALA A 124 16.91 1.90 8.48
N TYR A 125 17.82 2.65 7.91
CA TYR A 125 17.49 3.75 7.00
C TYR A 125 17.18 3.23 5.60
N PRO A 126 16.16 3.78 4.92
CA PRO A 126 15.24 4.87 5.32
C PRO A 126 13.99 4.40 6.08
N ASP A 127 13.84 3.10 6.34
CA ASP A 127 12.61 2.47 6.82
C ASP A 127 12.18 2.96 8.22
N PHE A 128 13.15 3.29 9.10
CA PHE A 128 12.90 3.80 10.44
C PHE A 128 13.35 5.27 10.64
N ALA A 129 13.37 6.03 9.55
CA ALA A 129 13.56 7.48 9.65
C ALA A 129 12.44 8.12 10.48
N SER A 130 12.78 9.14 11.27
CA SER A 130 11.83 9.84 12.14
C SER A 130 10.67 10.46 11.36
N ASN A 131 9.47 10.40 11.93
CA ASN A 131 8.31 11.09 11.38
C ASN A 131 8.48 12.62 11.51
N LEU A 132 7.97 13.35 10.54
CA LEU A 132 7.94 14.81 10.53
C LEU A 132 6.49 15.26 10.79
N TRP A 133 6.30 16.08 11.82
CA TRP A 133 4.95 16.47 12.23
C TRP A 133 4.72 17.96 12.02
N PRO A 134 3.64 18.36 11.32
CA PRO A 134 3.29 19.76 11.17
C PRO A 134 2.76 20.33 12.48
N MET A 135 2.91 21.63 12.67
CA MET A 135 2.32 22.31 13.83
C MET A 135 0.79 22.38 13.77
N LYS A 136 0.22 22.35 12.57
CA LYS A 136 -1.22 22.37 12.27
C LYS A 136 -1.57 21.33 11.22
N PRO A 137 -2.80 20.78 11.26
CA PRO A 137 -3.75 20.86 12.39
C PRO A 137 -3.23 20.04 13.57
N VAL A 138 -3.47 20.48 14.79
CA VAL A 138 -2.97 19.83 16.03
C VAL A 138 -3.46 18.41 16.23
N THR A 139 -4.58 18.04 15.61
CA THR A 139 -5.18 16.69 15.67
C THR A 139 -4.59 15.71 14.67
N LEU A 140 -3.79 16.15 13.69
CA LEU A 140 -3.30 15.25 12.64
C LEU A 140 -2.43 14.13 13.20
N ARG A 141 -1.48 14.47 14.08
CA ARG A 141 -0.58 13.46 14.68
C ARG A 141 -1.35 12.39 15.43
N SER A 142 -2.23 12.78 16.35
CA SER A 142 -3.00 11.80 17.14
C SER A 142 -3.89 10.93 16.26
N ASN A 143 -4.60 11.51 15.29
CA ASN A 143 -5.49 10.77 14.40
C ASN A 143 -4.72 9.82 13.47
N MET A 144 -3.55 10.26 12.96
CA MET A 144 -2.70 9.37 12.16
C MET A 144 -2.15 8.19 12.97
N LEU A 145 -1.69 8.43 14.21
CA LEU A 145 -1.14 7.37 15.06
C LEU A 145 -2.23 6.36 15.50
N THR A 146 -3.44 6.83 15.83
CA THR A 146 -4.58 5.95 16.13
C THR A 146 -4.91 5.08 14.92
N TYR A 147 -5.10 5.69 13.77
CA TYR A 147 -5.41 4.96 12.54
C TYR A 147 -4.27 4.02 12.12
N TYR A 148 -3.02 4.44 12.29
CA TYR A 148 -1.85 3.61 12.02
C TYR A 148 -1.86 2.34 12.88
N ALA A 149 -2.14 2.45 14.18
CA ALA A 149 -2.21 1.31 15.09
C ALA A 149 -3.30 0.31 14.65
N SER A 150 -4.49 0.80 14.31
CA SER A 150 -5.59 -0.02 13.79
C SER A 150 -5.22 -0.74 12.48
N MET A 151 -4.49 -0.06 11.58
CA MET A 151 -4.00 -0.68 10.34
C MET A 151 -2.92 -1.75 10.59
N VAL A 152 -2.07 -1.55 11.60
CA VAL A 152 -1.09 -2.58 12.03
C VAL A 152 -1.82 -3.85 12.49
N ASP A 153 -2.85 -3.73 13.31
CA ASP A 153 -3.62 -4.88 13.78
C ASP A 153 -4.38 -5.57 12.64
N LEU A 154 -4.96 -4.79 11.72
CA LEU A 154 -5.59 -5.34 10.52
C LEU A 154 -4.58 -6.05 9.61
N SER A 155 -3.37 -5.52 9.48
CA SER A 155 -2.31 -6.15 8.68
C SER A 155 -1.88 -7.51 9.27
N ARG A 156 -1.83 -7.63 10.60
CA ARG A 156 -1.56 -8.90 11.28
C ARG A 156 -2.69 -9.91 11.08
N LEU A 157 -3.94 -9.46 11.10
CA LEU A 157 -5.09 -10.32 10.78
C LEU A 157 -4.99 -10.86 9.34
N LEU A 158 -4.71 -9.99 8.36
CA LEU A 158 -4.53 -10.39 6.96
C LEU A 158 -3.35 -11.36 6.79
N ALA A 159 -2.23 -11.10 7.47
CA ALA A 159 -1.06 -11.98 7.46
C ALA A 159 -1.40 -13.40 7.96
N ARG A 160 -2.27 -13.53 8.98
CA ARG A 160 -2.77 -14.82 9.46
C ARG A 160 -3.67 -15.51 8.43
N ILE A 161 -4.55 -14.77 7.78
CA ILE A 161 -5.40 -15.28 6.69
C ILE A 161 -4.52 -15.82 5.55
N TYR A 162 -3.48 -15.07 5.15
CA TYR A 162 -2.55 -15.49 4.09
C TYR A 162 -1.77 -16.76 4.44
N ALA A 163 -1.37 -16.90 5.70
CA ALA A 163 -0.71 -18.12 6.17
C ALA A 163 -1.64 -19.34 6.05
N VAL A 164 -2.88 -19.22 6.51
CA VAL A 164 -3.89 -20.30 6.39
C VAL A 164 -4.19 -20.62 4.92
N ALA A 165 -4.28 -19.61 4.05
CA ALA A 165 -4.52 -19.79 2.60
C ALA A 165 -3.37 -20.50 1.89
N LEU A 166 -2.14 -20.41 2.43
CA LEU A 166 -0.95 -21.10 1.92
C LEU A 166 -0.65 -22.40 2.68
N ASP A 167 -1.59 -22.93 3.48
CA ASP A 167 -1.40 -24.12 4.33
C ASP A 167 -0.17 -24.04 5.26
N LEU A 168 0.14 -22.82 5.73
CA LEU A 168 1.22 -22.55 6.67
C LEU A 168 0.69 -22.40 8.11
N PRO A 169 1.55 -22.51 9.13
CA PRO A 169 1.18 -22.11 10.48
C PRO A 169 0.60 -20.69 10.52
N GLU A 170 -0.52 -20.50 11.23
CA GLU A 170 -1.31 -19.25 11.20
C GLU A 170 -0.48 -17.99 11.54
N ASP A 171 0.60 -18.12 12.31
CA ASP A 171 1.49 -17.03 12.71
C ASP A 171 2.69 -16.79 11.77
N PHE A 172 2.86 -17.61 10.74
CA PHE A 172 4.04 -17.60 9.86
C PHE A 172 4.40 -16.21 9.32
N PHE A 173 3.44 -15.50 8.74
CA PHE A 173 3.66 -14.14 8.24
C PHE A 173 3.51 -13.08 9.35
N ALA A 174 2.59 -13.27 10.31
CA ALA A 174 2.39 -12.33 11.41
C ALA A 174 3.66 -12.19 12.28
N ALA A 175 4.44 -13.26 12.42
CA ALA A 175 5.72 -13.22 13.12
C ALA A 175 6.74 -12.29 12.44
N LYS A 176 6.67 -12.12 11.12
CA LYS A 176 7.55 -11.23 10.31
C LYS A 176 7.10 -9.75 10.34
N LEU A 177 6.00 -9.46 11.02
CA LEU A 177 5.47 -8.10 11.21
C LEU A 177 5.71 -7.54 12.62
N LYS A 178 6.53 -8.17 13.44
CA LYS A 178 6.82 -7.69 14.81
C LYS A 178 7.60 -6.37 14.80
N ARG A 179 8.56 -6.25 13.90
CA ARG A 179 9.43 -5.07 13.72
C ARG A 179 9.21 -4.46 12.31
N HIS A 180 7.96 -4.44 11.86
CA HIS A 180 7.58 -3.98 10.53
C HIS A 180 7.99 -2.53 10.27
N SER A 181 8.21 -2.18 9.00
CA SER A 181 8.48 -0.82 8.55
C SER A 181 7.33 -0.23 7.71
N SER A 182 6.11 -0.68 7.97
CA SER A 182 4.91 -0.26 7.25
C SER A 182 4.71 1.25 7.26
N GLN A 183 4.04 1.77 6.24
CA GLN A 183 3.85 3.20 6.04
C GLN A 183 2.37 3.54 5.87
N LEU A 184 1.90 4.58 6.55
CA LEU A 184 0.62 5.20 6.27
C LEU A 184 0.86 6.43 5.40
N ARG A 185 0.23 6.47 4.23
CA ARG A 185 0.29 7.58 3.29
C ARG A 185 -1.10 8.18 3.07
N LEU A 186 -1.22 9.46 3.30
CA LEU A 186 -2.37 10.27 2.93
C LEU A 186 -2.12 10.78 1.51
N LEU A 187 -2.89 10.29 0.55
CA LEU A 187 -2.73 10.57 -0.88
C LEU A 187 -3.81 11.58 -1.30
N HIS A 188 -3.42 12.83 -1.44
CA HIS A 188 -4.33 13.92 -1.82
C HIS A 188 -4.22 14.22 -3.31
N TYR A 189 -5.36 14.23 -3.96
CA TYR A 189 -5.52 14.57 -5.37
C TYR A 189 -6.35 15.85 -5.46
N PRO A 190 -5.71 17.00 -5.69
CA PRO A 190 -6.43 18.29 -5.75
C PRO A 190 -7.37 18.37 -6.95
N VAL A 191 -8.25 19.35 -6.91
CA VAL A 191 -9.01 19.75 -8.11
C VAL A 191 -8.01 20.25 -9.16
N PRO A 192 -8.07 19.77 -10.40
CA PRO A 192 -7.21 20.29 -11.46
C PRO A 192 -7.48 21.79 -11.73
N ASP A 193 -6.45 22.59 -11.73
CA ASP A 193 -6.46 24.01 -12.10
C ASP A 193 -6.05 24.24 -13.56
N GLU A 194 -5.37 23.25 -14.15
CA GLU A 194 -4.95 23.24 -15.55
C GLU A 194 -5.26 21.88 -16.21
N PRO A 195 -5.34 21.80 -17.53
CA PRO A 195 -5.47 20.54 -18.24
C PRO A 195 -4.30 19.60 -17.97
N PHE A 196 -4.61 18.31 -17.80
CA PHE A 196 -3.59 17.27 -17.65
C PHE A 196 -2.67 17.23 -18.89
N GLN A 197 -1.38 17.00 -18.66
CA GLN A 197 -0.43 16.75 -19.72
C GLN A 197 -0.76 15.43 -20.44
N PRO A 198 -0.43 15.29 -21.74
CA PRO A 198 -0.61 14.03 -22.44
C PRO A 198 0.06 12.87 -21.71
N GLY A 199 -0.71 11.81 -21.42
CA GLY A 199 -0.25 10.63 -20.66
C GLY A 199 -0.10 10.82 -19.15
N GLN A 200 -0.41 11.99 -18.60
CA GLN A 200 -0.42 12.22 -17.15
C GLN A 200 -1.58 11.48 -16.50
N LEU A 201 -1.34 10.92 -15.31
CA LEU A 201 -2.34 10.30 -14.45
C LEU A 201 -2.28 10.92 -13.06
N ARG A 202 -3.32 10.72 -12.26
CA ARG A 202 -3.28 11.04 -10.83
C ARG A 202 -2.28 10.16 -10.08
N CYS A 203 -2.17 8.89 -10.50
CA CYS A 203 -1.11 7.99 -10.08
C CYS A 203 -0.82 7.03 -11.24
N GLY A 204 0.41 7.00 -11.71
CA GLY A 204 0.85 6.17 -12.82
C GLY A 204 0.69 4.68 -12.52
N ALA A 205 0.57 3.86 -13.59
CA ALA A 205 0.42 2.41 -13.44
C ALA A 205 1.66 1.78 -12.78
N HIS A 206 1.43 1.01 -11.72
CA HIS A 206 2.49 0.36 -10.91
C HIS A 206 1.94 -0.87 -10.18
N SER A 207 2.83 -1.69 -9.63
CA SER A 207 2.56 -2.65 -8.56
C SER A 207 3.22 -2.19 -7.28
N ASP A 208 2.75 -2.68 -6.13
CA ASP A 208 3.30 -2.35 -4.82
C ASP A 208 4.46 -3.28 -4.45
N LEU A 209 5.53 -2.71 -3.87
CA LEU A 209 6.74 -3.46 -3.50
C LEU A 209 6.65 -4.18 -2.16
N GLY A 210 5.59 -3.95 -1.39
CA GLY A 210 5.40 -4.50 -0.06
C GLY A 210 4.78 -5.90 -0.04
N MET A 211 4.28 -6.27 1.13
CA MET A 211 3.51 -7.48 1.35
C MET A 211 2.08 -7.32 0.83
N THR A 212 1.40 -6.28 1.27
CA THR A 212 0.02 -5.94 0.88
C THR A 212 -0.22 -4.45 1.15
N THR A 213 -1.20 -3.88 0.45
CA THR A 213 -1.67 -2.51 0.69
C THR A 213 -3.12 -2.57 1.12
N ILE A 214 -3.45 -1.82 2.18
CA ILE A 214 -4.81 -1.63 2.68
C ILE A 214 -5.20 -0.20 2.36
N LEU A 215 -6.20 -0.02 1.51
CA LEU A 215 -6.59 1.28 0.98
C LEU A 215 -8.01 1.65 1.38
N ARG A 216 -8.18 2.80 2.06
CA ARG A 216 -9.47 3.47 2.14
C ARG A 216 -9.68 4.29 0.87
N ASN A 217 -10.70 3.95 0.11
CA ASN A 217 -11.04 4.58 -1.17
C ASN A 217 -12.24 5.52 -1.02
N GLU A 218 -12.37 6.47 -1.94
CA GLU A 218 -13.51 7.38 -2.06
C GLU A 218 -14.16 7.24 -3.44
N GLU A 219 -15.49 7.40 -3.47
CA GLU A 219 -16.26 7.38 -4.71
C GLU A 219 -16.26 8.76 -5.36
N VAL A 220 -15.23 9.02 -6.18
CA VAL A 220 -15.10 10.24 -6.98
C VAL A 220 -14.59 9.90 -8.38
N SER A 221 -14.92 10.75 -9.36
CA SER A 221 -14.42 10.60 -10.74
C SER A 221 -12.88 10.63 -10.79
N GLY A 222 -12.27 9.80 -11.63
CA GLY A 222 -10.82 9.61 -11.66
C GLY A 222 -10.32 8.82 -10.45
N GLY A 223 -10.92 7.65 -10.22
CA GLY A 223 -10.61 6.74 -9.13
C GLY A 223 -9.55 5.69 -9.46
N LEU A 224 -9.45 4.71 -8.55
CA LEU A 224 -8.55 3.56 -8.68
C LEU A 224 -9.05 2.62 -9.79
N GLU A 225 -8.14 2.23 -10.66
CA GLU A 225 -8.35 1.21 -11.69
C GLU A 225 -7.31 0.09 -11.56
N VAL A 226 -7.74 -1.13 -11.77
CA VAL A 226 -6.96 -2.37 -11.66
C VAL A 226 -6.85 -3.03 -13.01
N LEU A 227 -5.65 -3.44 -13.41
CA LEU A 227 -5.42 -4.12 -14.68
C LEU A 227 -5.88 -5.58 -14.57
N THR A 228 -6.85 -5.98 -15.41
CA THR A 228 -7.31 -7.36 -15.46
C THR A 228 -6.31 -8.24 -16.22
N PRO A 229 -6.36 -9.57 -16.05
CA PRO A 229 -5.53 -10.50 -16.85
C PRO A 229 -5.78 -10.40 -18.36
N GLU A 230 -6.96 -9.93 -18.78
CA GLU A 230 -7.32 -9.70 -20.18
C GLU A 230 -6.71 -8.41 -20.75
N GLY A 231 -6.15 -7.54 -19.89
CA GLY A 231 -5.54 -6.27 -20.28
C GLY A 231 -6.46 -5.05 -20.18
N ASP A 232 -7.66 -5.21 -19.62
CA ASP A 232 -8.61 -4.13 -19.41
C ASP A 232 -8.43 -3.45 -18.05
N TRP A 233 -8.78 -2.16 -17.97
CA TRP A 233 -8.77 -1.41 -16.71
C TRP A 233 -10.15 -1.48 -16.05
N LEU A 234 -10.22 -2.15 -14.90
CA LEU A 234 -11.42 -2.30 -14.08
C LEU A 234 -11.45 -1.24 -12.99
N VAL A 235 -12.50 -0.43 -12.94
CA VAL A 235 -12.71 0.54 -11.86
C VAL A 235 -12.94 -0.21 -10.54
N ALA A 236 -12.12 0.11 -9.52
CA ALA A 236 -12.28 -0.47 -8.21
C ALA A 236 -13.48 0.15 -7.47
N PRO A 237 -14.34 -0.68 -6.81
CA PRO A 237 -15.50 -0.16 -6.11
C PRO A 237 -15.09 0.68 -4.88
N ALA A 238 -15.89 1.70 -4.57
CA ALA A 238 -15.79 2.45 -3.32
C ALA A 238 -17.03 2.17 -2.46
N ILE A 239 -16.91 1.19 -1.58
CA ILE A 239 -17.99 0.75 -0.70
C ILE A 239 -17.77 1.38 0.69
N PRO A 240 -18.76 2.06 1.27
CA PRO A 240 -18.62 2.66 2.60
C PRO A 240 -18.21 1.63 3.66
N ASN A 241 -17.33 2.03 4.57
CA ASN A 241 -16.84 1.19 5.68
C ASN A 241 -16.15 -0.11 5.24
N THR A 242 -15.54 -0.11 4.07
CA THR A 242 -14.70 -1.22 3.59
C THR A 242 -13.30 -0.72 3.25
N PHE A 243 -12.37 -1.66 3.06
CA PHE A 243 -11.07 -1.38 2.48
C PHE A 243 -10.87 -2.18 1.20
N ILE A 244 -10.22 -1.57 0.23
CA ILE A 244 -9.61 -2.30 -0.89
C ILE A 244 -8.27 -2.82 -0.40
N VAL A 245 -8.00 -4.08 -0.69
CA VAL A 245 -6.72 -4.71 -0.37
C VAL A 245 -6.13 -5.28 -1.65
N ASN A 246 -4.85 -5.02 -1.88
CA ASN A 246 -4.08 -5.64 -2.95
C ASN A 246 -2.80 -6.27 -2.42
N LEU A 247 -2.32 -7.30 -3.12
CA LEU A 247 -1.02 -7.88 -2.87
C LEU A 247 0.09 -7.07 -3.51
N GLY A 248 1.23 -7.04 -2.81
CA GLY A 248 2.47 -6.53 -3.35
C GLY A 248 3.41 -7.63 -3.83
N ASP A 249 4.49 -7.22 -4.45
CA ASP A 249 5.47 -8.10 -5.10
C ASP A 249 6.10 -9.12 -4.15
N LEU A 250 6.25 -8.78 -2.84
CA LEU A 250 6.76 -9.73 -1.85
C LEU A 250 5.85 -10.95 -1.69
N MET A 251 4.53 -10.76 -1.67
CA MET A 251 3.59 -11.89 -1.55
C MET A 251 3.50 -12.70 -2.84
N MET A 252 3.59 -12.06 -4.01
CA MET A 252 3.72 -12.78 -5.28
C MET A 252 4.94 -13.70 -5.25
N ARG A 253 6.09 -13.17 -4.80
CA ARG A 253 7.33 -13.95 -4.68
C ARG A 253 7.23 -15.05 -3.62
N TRP A 254 6.66 -14.79 -2.42
CA TRP A 254 6.44 -15.81 -1.40
C TRP A 254 5.55 -16.94 -1.89
N SER A 255 4.46 -16.62 -2.62
CA SER A 255 3.54 -17.62 -3.17
C SER A 255 4.04 -18.31 -4.44
N ASN A 256 5.31 -18.13 -4.84
CA ASN A 256 5.89 -18.69 -6.03
C ASN A 256 5.10 -18.34 -7.31
N ASP A 257 4.62 -17.07 -7.41
CA ASP A 257 3.74 -16.52 -8.46
C ASP A 257 2.33 -17.16 -8.52
N ARG A 258 1.91 -17.89 -7.48
CA ARG A 258 0.54 -18.38 -7.41
C ARG A 258 -0.44 -17.22 -7.21
N TRP A 259 -0.05 -16.22 -6.45
CA TRP A 259 -0.78 -14.98 -6.21
C TRP A 259 -0.24 -13.82 -7.03
N ARG A 260 -1.09 -12.89 -7.40
CA ARG A 260 -0.76 -11.81 -8.32
C ARG A 260 -0.46 -10.50 -7.60
N SER A 261 0.68 -9.87 -7.92
CA SER A 261 0.90 -8.44 -7.66
C SER A 261 0.43 -7.68 -8.90
N THR A 262 -0.78 -7.16 -8.85
CA THR A 262 -1.47 -6.64 -10.03
C THR A 262 -1.22 -5.14 -10.21
N GLN A 263 -0.94 -4.74 -11.44
CA GLN A 263 -0.79 -3.33 -11.78
C GLN A 263 -2.10 -2.57 -11.57
N HIS A 264 -1.99 -1.38 -11.02
CA HIS A 264 -3.10 -0.48 -10.77
C HIS A 264 -2.67 0.97 -10.98
N ARG A 265 -3.65 1.84 -11.20
CA ARG A 265 -3.44 3.27 -11.44
C ARG A 265 -4.57 4.09 -10.84
N VAL A 266 -4.37 5.41 -10.73
CA VAL A 266 -5.46 6.35 -10.44
C VAL A 266 -5.67 7.21 -11.66
N ALA A 267 -6.83 7.04 -12.29
CA ALA A 267 -7.18 7.74 -13.52
C ALA A 267 -7.40 9.24 -13.29
N ILE A 268 -7.36 10.00 -14.36
CA ILE A 268 -7.80 11.40 -14.35
C ILE A 268 -9.34 11.45 -14.35
N PRO A 269 -9.95 12.47 -13.71
CA PRO A 269 -11.39 12.65 -13.76
C PRO A 269 -11.86 13.12 -15.15
N GLU A 270 -13.13 12.83 -15.47
CA GLU A 270 -13.80 13.40 -16.63
C GLU A 270 -13.82 14.94 -16.50
N THR A 271 -13.64 15.64 -17.61
CA THR A 271 -13.47 17.11 -17.61
C THR A 271 -14.64 17.87 -17.00
N ASP A 272 -15.86 17.40 -17.22
CA ASP A 272 -17.10 17.97 -16.66
C ASP A 272 -17.26 17.73 -15.14
N LYS A 273 -16.44 16.84 -14.56
CA LYS A 273 -16.44 16.48 -13.14
C LYS A 273 -15.26 17.04 -12.35
N TRP A 274 -14.39 17.84 -12.96
CA TRP A 274 -13.18 18.36 -12.30
C TRP A 274 -13.46 19.07 -10.98
N SER A 275 -14.46 19.95 -10.94
CA SER A 275 -14.79 20.73 -9.74
C SER A 275 -15.18 19.88 -8.52
N GLN A 276 -15.60 18.63 -8.75
CA GLN A 276 -16.01 17.66 -7.72
C GLN A 276 -15.02 16.50 -7.57
N SER A 277 -13.86 16.59 -8.19
CA SER A 277 -12.91 15.49 -8.28
C SER A 277 -11.81 15.52 -7.21
N ARG A 278 -11.84 16.50 -6.28
CA ARG A 278 -10.92 16.48 -5.13
C ARG A 278 -11.07 15.16 -4.37
N ARG A 279 -9.96 14.48 -4.10
CA ARG A 279 -9.98 13.14 -3.54
C ARG A 279 -8.87 12.97 -2.51
N LEU A 280 -9.16 12.23 -1.44
CA LEU A 280 -8.20 11.84 -0.44
C LEU A 280 -8.30 10.33 -0.18
N SER A 281 -7.21 9.62 -0.34
CA SER A 281 -7.11 8.19 -0.02
C SER A 281 -6.09 7.94 1.07
N PHE A 282 -6.32 6.92 1.88
CA PHE A 282 -5.37 6.45 2.90
C PHE A 282 -4.84 5.09 2.47
N GLY A 283 -3.57 5.03 2.13
CA GLY A 283 -2.87 3.79 1.82
C GLY A 283 -2.00 3.36 2.98
N PHE A 284 -2.24 2.17 3.53
CA PHE A 284 -1.35 1.54 4.48
C PHE A 284 -0.55 0.44 3.78
N PHE A 285 0.72 0.72 3.54
CA PHE A 285 1.65 -0.16 2.84
C PHE A 285 2.34 -1.07 3.85
N VAL A 286 1.94 -2.33 3.87
CA VAL A 286 2.48 -3.33 4.81
C VAL A 286 3.84 -3.80 4.34
N VAL A 287 4.87 -3.49 5.12
CA VAL A 287 6.25 -3.89 4.86
C VAL A 287 6.75 -4.69 6.06
N PRO A 288 7.09 -5.98 5.89
CA PRO A 288 7.66 -6.80 6.96
C PRO A 288 8.98 -6.25 7.49
N GLU A 289 9.56 -6.94 8.45
CA GLU A 289 10.91 -6.70 8.95
C GLU A 289 11.89 -6.63 7.77
N TYR A 290 12.79 -5.66 7.74
CA TYR A 290 13.69 -5.47 6.60
C TYR A 290 14.65 -6.65 6.38
N ASP A 291 14.96 -7.40 7.46
CA ASP A 291 15.81 -8.60 7.46
C ASP A 291 15.01 -9.91 7.30
N ALA A 292 13.69 -9.84 7.19
CA ALA A 292 12.88 -11.02 6.95
C ALA A 292 13.22 -11.64 5.58
N MET A 293 13.45 -12.96 5.58
CA MET A 293 13.73 -13.72 4.37
C MET A 293 12.44 -14.00 3.60
N VAL A 294 12.46 -13.71 2.30
CA VAL A 294 11.42 -14.03 1.33
C VAL A 294 11.86 -15.27 0.55
N GLU A 295 11.25 -16.40 0.87
CA GLU A 295 11.50 -17.70 0.25
C GLU A 295 10.20 -18.21 -0.37
N CYS A 296 10.27 -18.75 -1.58
CA CYS A 296 9.09 -19.30 -2.23
C CYS A 296 8.48 -20.44 -1.40
N VAL A 297 7.19 -20.32 -1.11
CA VAL A 297 6.39 -21.39 -0.50
C VAL A 297 5.74 -22.18 -1.62
N SER A 298 6.04 -23.47 -1.69
CA SER A 298 5.47 -24.39 -2.67
C SER A 298 4.94 -25.61 -1.94
N ASN A 299 3.62 -25.73 -1.83
CA ASN A 299 2.97 -26.87 -1.19
C ASN A 299 2.65 -27.99 -2.19
N ASP A 300 2.77 -27.70 -3.49
CA ASP A 300 2.51 -28.65 -4.59
C ASP A 300 3.78 -29.34 -5.14
N GLY A 301 4.95 -29.06 -4.51
CA GLY A 301 6.24 -29.62 -4.93
C GLY A 301 6.85 -28.90 -6.15
N SER A 302 6.27 -27.79 -6.62
CA SER A 302 6.84 -26.98 -7.69
C SER A 302 8.20 -26.41 -7.27
N PRO A 303 9.21 -26.36 -8.17
CA PRO A 303 10.49 -25.75 -7.85
C PRO A 303 10.33 -24.25 -7.56
N ALA A 304 11.15 -23.73 -6.64
CA ALA A 304 11.19 -22.31 -6.35
C ALA A 304 11.62 -21.53 -7.61
N LYS A 305 10.79 -20.55 -8.03
CA LYS A 305 11.10 -19.68 -9.18
C LYS A 305 12.17 -18.63 -8.86
N TYR A 306 12.32 -18.33 -7.59
CA TYR A 306 13.18 -17.25 -7.11
C TYR A 306 14.12 -17.74 -6.02
N PRO A 307 15.39 -17.31 -5.99
CA PRO A 307 16.25 -17.54 -4.84
C PRO A 307 15.75 -16.75 -3.62
N PRO A 308 16.08 -17.19 -2.39
CA PRO A 308 15.82 -16.43 -1.19
C PRO A 308 16.43 -15.02 -1.24
N ILE A 309 15.69 -14.02 -0.73
CA ILE A 309 16.15 -12.62 -0.69
C ILE A 309 15.58 -11.94 0.56
N THR A 310 16.30 -10.99 1.14
CA THR A 310 15.72 -10.18 2.23
C THR A 310 14.71 -9.16 1.70
N VAL A 311 13.74 -8.77 2.54
CA VAL A 311 12.77 -7.69 2.20
C VAL A 311 13.51 -6.42 1.79
N ARG A 312 14.59 -6.07 2.50
CA ARG A 312 15.41 -4.89 2.19
C ARG A 312 16.06 -4.99 0.83
N ASP A 313 16.76 -6.09 0.55
CA ASP A 313 17.50 -6.23 -0.72
C ASP A 313 16.54 -6.23 -1.90
N TYR A 314 15.40 -6.93 -1.78
CA TYR A 314 14.36 -6.88 -2.81
C TYR A 314 13.91 -5.45 -3.10
N ARG A 315 13.52 -4.68 -2.07
CA ARG A 315 13.04 -3.31 -2.24
C ARG A 315 14.13 -2.38 -2.78
N THR A 316 15.35 -2.49 -2.26
CA THR A 316 16.49 -1.69 -2.72
C THR A 316 16.76 -1.92 -4.22
N ASN A 317 16.75 -3.18 -4.66
CA ASN A 317 16.97 -3.54 -6.06
C ASN A 317 15.84 -2.99 -6.96
N ARG A 318 14.59 -3.05 -6.52
CA ARG A 318 13.44 -2.50 -7.26
C ARG A 318 13.50 -0.98 -7.39
N PHE A 319 13.89 -0.28 -6.33
CA PHE A 319 14.07 1.19 -6.39
C PHE A 319 15.26 1.57 -7.28
N ALA A 320 16.37 0.85 -7.24
CA ALA A 320 17.51 1.07 -8.12
C ALA A 320 17.14 0.88 -9.60
N ALA A 321 16.41 -0.18 -9.92
CA ALA A 321 15.92 -0.43 -11.28
C ALA A 321 15.00 0.71 -11.77
N GLY A 322 14.08 1.19 -10.94
CA GLY A 322 13.20 2.34 -11.25
C GLY A 322 13.97 3.65 -11.46
N ALA A 323 15.16 3.80 -10.85
CA ALA A 323 16.06 4.93 -11.06
C ALA A 323 17.01 4.75 -12.25
N GLY A 324 16.91 3.65 -13.00
CA GLY A 324 17.81 3.32 -14.13
C GLY A 324 19.21 2.87 -13.68
N LEU A 325 19.37 2.51 -12.41
CA LEU A 325 20.63 1.99 -11.85
C LEU A 325 20.66 0.45 -11.96
N GLN A 326 21.85 -0.12 -12.14
CA GLN A 326 21.99 -1.59 -12.12
C GLN A 326 21.68 -2.11 -10.70
N PRO A 327 20.89 -3.18 -10.56
CA PRO A 327 20.71 -3.86 -9.29
C PRO A 327 22.06 -4.33 -8.74
N THR A 328 22.22 -4.23 -7.43
CA THR A 328 23.44 -4.74 -6.73
C THR A 328 23.49 -6.26 -6.70
N ASP A 329 22.39 -6.93 -7.05
CA ASP A 329 22.29 -8.39 -7.11
C ASP A 329 21.74 -8.84 -8.48
N LYS A 330 22.41 -9.84 -9.10
CA LYS A 330 22.07 -10.39 -10.42
C LYS A 330 20.80 -11.28 -10.44
N THR A 331 20.06 -11.36 -9.35
CA THR A 331 18.92 -12.27 -9.16
C THR A 331 17.55 -11.70 -9.58
N LEU A 332 17.52 -10.58 -10.30
CA LEU A 332 16.29 -9.94 -10.81
C LEU A 332 16.07 -10.13 -12.33
N SER A 333 16.77 -11.05 -12.97
CA SER A 333 16.53 -11.42 -14.38
C SER A 333 15.55 -12.58 -14.48
#